data_1addaa6c009a57d0fa1b18e40ea3e035
#
_entry.id   1addaa6c009a57d0fa1b18e40ea3e035
#
_cell.length_a   1.000
_cell.length_b   1.000
_cell.length_c   1.000
_cell.angle_alpha   90.00
_cell.angle_beta   90.00
_cell.angle_gamma   90.00
#
_symmetry.space_group_name_H-M   'P 1'
#
loop_
_entity.id
_entity.type
_entity.pdbx_description
1 polymer ?
#
loop_
_entity_poly.entity_id
_entity_poly.type
_entity_poly.pdbx_seq_one_letter_code
_entity_poly.pdbx_strand_id
1 'polypeptide(L)'
;MNGRPQRVGLMIPSSNTMMEVDFARDLPPGAALHTARMYMEDTTPAGENRMLDEFALPAARDLGTARPDVVVFGCTSAGALRGNDYDAELCQRISELTGAPVVSTIGAVRTAIEASGAASIGVITPYVDELNERIRASIEADGIQVAGITGLGITDNFQIAEVGHDEIVAFAVRALGPLAAGGH
;
A
#
# COMPACT_ATOMS: atom_id res chain seq x y z
N MET A 1 20.02 -26.40 -8.20
CA MET A 1 18.98 -26.23 -7.15
C MET A 1 17.63 -26.40 -7.84
N ASN A 2 17.01 -27.59 -7.70
CA ASN A 2 15.69 -27.88 -8.26
C ASN A 2 14.60 -27.53 -7.24
N GLY A 3 14.54 -26.28 -6.82
CA GLY A 3 13.46 -25.80 -5.98
C GLY A 3 12.29 -25.28 -6.81
N ARG A 4 11.05 -25.53 -6.37
CA ARG A 4 9.89 -24.84 -6.95
C ARG A 4 10.09 -23.31 -6.87
N PRO A 5 9.48 -22.52 -7.77
CA PRO A 5 9.47 -21.07 -7.65
C PRO A 5 8.95 -20.62 -6.28
N GLN A 6 9.56 -19.58 -5.72
CA GLN A 6 8.98 -18.89 -4.56
C GLN A 6 7.67 -18.22 -4.98
N ARG A 7 6.58 -18.53 -4.29
CA ARG A 7 5.25 -17.99 -4.61
C ARG A 7 4.97 -16.75 -3.79
N VAL A 8 4.87 -15.62 -4.47
CA VAL A 8 4.47 -14.35 -3.88
C VAL A 8 3.00 -14.14 -4.13
N GLY A 9 2.22 -14.12 -3.05
CA GLY A 9 0.81 -13.76 -3.11
C GLY A 9 0.66 -12.24 -3.09
N LEU A 10 -0.15 -11.68 -3.98
CA LEU A 10 -0.44 -10.26 -4.03
C LEU A 10 -1.94 -10.03 -3.93
N MET A 11 -2.40 -9.31 -2.91
CA MET A 11 -3.79 -8.90 -2.73
C MET A 11 -3.90 -7.42 -3.06
N ILE A 12 -4.67 -7.06 -4.08
CA ILE A 12 -4.80 -5.66 -4.55
C ILE A 12 -6.26 -5.28 -4.79
N PRO A 13 -6.59 -3.97 -4.75
CA PRO A 13 -7.88 -3.47 -5.24
C PRO A 13 -8.13 -3.94 -6.68
N SER A 14 -9.37 -4.27 -7.01
CA SER A 14 -9.74 -4.84 -8.32
C SER A 14 -9.40 -3.93 -9.50
N SER A 15 -9.35 -2.63 -9.28
CA SER A 15 -9.02 -1.61 -10.28
C SER A 15 -7.53 -1.21 -10.30
N ASN A 16 -6.68 -1.78 -9.42
CA ASN A 16 -5.24 -1.53 -9.48
C ASN A 16 -4.61 -2.23 -10.69
N THR A 17 -3.94 -1.48 -11.55
CA THR A 17 -3.31 -1.98 -12.78
C THR A 17 -1.78 -1.87 -12.76
N MET A 18 -1.19 -1.30 -11.70
CA MET A 18 0.25 -1.04 -11.64
C MET A 18 1.04 -2.05 -10.82
N MET A 19 0.52 -2.49 -9.65
CA MET A 19 1.33 -3.33 -8.77
C MET A 19 1.75 -4.65 -9.40
N GLU A 20 0.91 -5.28 -10.22
CA GLU A 20 1.30 -6.51 -10.92
C GLU A 20 2.45 -6.27 -11.91
N VAL A 21 2.43 -5.12 -12.59
CA VAL A 21 3.50 -4.73 -13.54
C VAL A 21 4.81 -4.46 -12.78
N ASP A 22 4.74 -3.74 -11.65
CA ASP A 22 5.90 -3.45 -10.83
C ASP A 22 6.49 -4.72 -10.22
N PHE A 23 5.66 -5.59 -9.65
CA PHE A 23 6.13 -6.88 -9.13
C PHE A 23 6.72 -7.77 -10.21
N ALA A 24 6.10 -7.84 -11.40
CA ALA A 24 6.63 -8.63 -12.51
C ALA A 24 8.00 -8.14 -12.99
N ARG A 25 8.25 -6.83 -12.90
CA ARG A 25 9.55 -6.23 -13.25
C ARG A 25 10.62 -6.49 -12.18
N ASP A 26 10.26 -6.38 -10.90
CA ASP A 26 11.22 -6.27 -9.80
C ASP A 26 11.39 -7.57 -9.00
N LEU A 27 10.51 -8.56 -9.18
CA LEU A 27 10.67 -9.86 -8.54
C LEU A 27 11.96 -10.57 -9.00
N PRO A 28 12.70 -11.19 -8.07
CA PRO A 28 13.92 -11.91 -8.43
C PRO A 28 13.61 -13.13 -9.33
N PRO A 29 14.58 -13.54 -10.16
CA PRO A 29 14.44 -14.76 -10.95
C PRO A 29 14.11 -15.97 -10.07
N GLY A 30 13.10 -16.74 -10.46
CA GLY A 30 12.62 -17.90 -9.69
C GLY A 30 11.51 -17.59 -8.68
N ALA A 31 11.03 -16.36 -8.62
CA ALA A 31 9.78 -16.03 -7.97
C ALA A 31 8.61 -16.05 -8.97
N ALA A 32 7.41 -16.36 -8.48
CA ALA A 32 6.18 -16.35 -9.25
C ALA A 32 5.10 -15.56 -8.50
N LEU A 33 4.45 -14.63 -9.21
CA LEU A 33 3.36 -13.80 -8.67
C LEU A 33 2.02 -14.53 -8.83
N HIS A 34 1.23 -14.52 -7.77
CA HIS A 34 -0.14 -15.00 -7.73
C HIS A 34 -1.03 -13.91 -7.14
N THR A 35 -1.94 -13.36 -7.94
CA THR A 35 -2.74 -12.20 -7.53
C THR A 35 -4.18 -12.60 -7.19
N ALA A 36 -4.68 -12.08 -6.07
CA ALA A 36 -6.11 -12.05 -5.74
C ALA A 36 -6.57 -10.59 -5.70
N ARG A 37 -7.71 -10.31 -6.34
CA ARG A 37 -8.26 -8.96 -6.44
C ARG A 37 -9.41 -8.79 -5.47
N MET A 38 -9.40 -7.66 -4.74
CA MET A 38 -10.44 -7.24 -3.82
C MET A 38 -11.31 -6.20 -4.51
N TYR A 39 -12.61 -6.43 -4.65
CA TYR A 39 -13.48 -5.48 -5.33
C TYR A 39 -13.46 -4.11 -4.64
N MET A 40 -13.18 -3.08 -5.43
CA MET A 40 -13.18 -1.67 -4.99
C MET A 40 -13.58 -0.78 -6.16
N GLU A 41 -14.62 0.02 -5.96
CA GLU A 41 -15.09 1.01 -6.95
C GLU A 41 -14.27 2.29 -6.87
N ASP A 42 -14.22 2.88 -5.67
CA ASP A 42 -13.64 4.19 -5.44
C ASP A 42 -12.55 4.14 -4.36
N THR A 43 -11.52 4.97 -4.53
CA THR A 43 -10.49 5.24 -3.51
C THR A 43 -11.01 6.35 -2.58
N THR A 44 -11.99 5.99 -1.79
CA THR A 44 -12.62 6.81 -0.74
C THR A 44 -12.70 6.01 0.55
N PRO A 45 -12.86 6.65 1.73
CA PRO A 45 -13.04 5.90 2.98
C PRO A 45 -14.21 4.91 2.94
N ALA A 46 -15.29 5.23 2.25
CA ALA A 46 -16.44 4.34 2.11
C ALA A 46 -16.14 3.13 1.23
N GLY A 47 -15.54 3.36 0.05
CA GLY A 47 -15.14 2.29 -0.89
C GLY A 47 -14.10 1.36 -0.28
N GLU A 48 -13.10 1.91 0.41
CA GLU A 48 -12.07 1.12 1.10
C GLU A 48 -12.62 0.34 2.29
N ASN A 49 -13.51 0.91 3.09
CA ASN A 49 -14.18 0.18 4.16
C ASN A 49 -14.98 -1.00 3.63
N ARG A 50 -15.71 -0.81 2.54
CA ARG A 50 -16.44 -1.90 1.89
C ARG A 50 -15.50 -2.99 1.38
N MET A 51 -14.40 -2.62 0.73
CA MET A 51 -13.38 -3.57 0.27
C MET A 51 -12.82 -4.39 1.45
N LEU A 52 -12.48 -3.75 2.56
CA LEU A 52 -11.95 -4.41 3.75
C LEU A 52 -12.96 -5.37 4.38
N ASP A 53 -14.21 -4.95 4.51
CA ASP A 53 -15.25 -5.71 5.22
C ASP A 53 -15.80 -6.89 4.40
N GLU A 54 -15.96 -6.71 3.08
CA GLU A 54 -16.63 -7.68 2.22
C GLU A 54 -15.68 -8.53 1.38
N PHE A 55 -14.54 -7.99 0.94
CA PHE A 55 -13.73 -8.61 -0.11
C PHE A 55 -12.32 -9.04 0.31
N ALA A 56 -11.73 -8.44 1.35
CA ALA A 56 -10.35 -8.74 1.72
C ALA A 56 -10.18 -10.21 2.18
N LEU A 57 -10.98 -10.70 3.12
CA LEU A 57 -10.81 -12.06 3.61
C LEU A 57 -11.27 -13.15 2.62
N PRO A 58 -12.33 -12.98 1.82
CA PRO A 58 -12.60 -13.88 0.70
C PRO A 58 -11.43 -14.01 -0.28
N ALA A 59 -10.83 -12.88 -0.70
CA ALA A 59 -9.66 -12.88 -1.58
C ALA A 59 -8.44 -13.58 -0.94
N ALA A 60 -8.21 -13.38 0.37
CA ALA A 60 -7.16 -14.09 1.11
C ALA A 60 -7.38 -15.61 1.11
N ARG A 61 -8.63 -16.06 1.32
CA ARG A 61 -8.96 -17.48 1.30
C ARG A 61 -8.70 -18.11 -0.07
N ASP A 62 -9.09 -17.42 -1.15
CA ASP A 62 -8.87 -17.88 -2.51
C ASP A 62 -7.37 -17.96 -2.81
N LEU A 63 -6.61 -16.91 -2.45
CA LEU A 63 -5.15 -16.85 -2.61
C LEU A 63 -4.45 -17.96 -1.82
N GLY A 64 -4.94 -18.29 -0.63
CA GLY A 64 -4.41 -19.35 0.24
C GLY A 64 -4.37 -20.72 -0.44
N THR A 65 -5.30 -21.00 -1.40
CA THR A 65 -5.31 -22.25 -2.17
C THR A 65 -4.07 -22.42 -3.06
N ALA A 66 -3.44 -21.31 -3.47
CA ALA A 66 -2.17 -21.32 -4.20
C ALA A 66 -0.96 -21.60 -3.30
N ARG A 67 -1.15 -21.62 -1.97
CA ARG A 67 -0.10 -21.84 -0.96
C ARG A 67 1.08 -20.89 -1.17
N PRO A 68 0.89 -19.57 -1.07
CA PRO A 68 1.99 -18.61 -1.20
C PRO A 68 3.04 -18.81 -0.12
N ASP A 69 4.28 -18.39 -0.37
CA ASP A 69 5.36 -18.40 0.62
C ASP A 69 5.43 -17.08 1.40
N VAL A 70 4.87 -16.03 0.82
CA VAL A 70 4.68 -14.69 1.41
C VAL A 70 3.46 -14.03 0.75
N VAL A 71 2.75 -13.19 1.48
CA VAL A 71 1.61 -12.40 0.95
C VAL A 71 1.88 -10.92 1.15
N VAL A 72 1.55 -10.13 0.14
CA VAL A 72 1.53 -8.66 0.19
C VAL A 72 0.08 -8.18 0.15
N PHE A 73 -0.33 -7.41 1.16
CA PHE A 73 -1.57 -6.65 1.16
C PHE A 73 -1.32 -5.28 0.52
N GLY A 74 -1.65 -5.17 -0.76
CA GLY A 74 -1.26 -4.08 -1.66
C GLY A 74 -2.28 -2.95 -1.74
N CYS A 75 -2.64 -2.33 -0.60
CA CYS A 75 -3.45 -1.12 -0.56
C CYS A 75 -3.00 -0.21 0.58
N THR A 76 -2.27 0.85 0.25
CA THR A 76 -1.65 1.73 1.26
C THR A 76 -2.69 2.48 2.08
N SER A 77 -3.65 3.12 1.41
CA SER A 77 -4.69 3.92 2.07
C SER A 77 -5.62 3.06 2.92
N ALA A 78 -6.04 1.90 2.43
CA ALA A 78 -6.88 0.98 3.20
C ALA A 78 -6.14 0.41 4.43
N GLY A 79 -4.83 0.14 4.33
CA GLY A 79 -4.01 -0.27 5.47
C GLY A 79 -3.93 0.81 6.55
N ALA A 80 -3.87 2.10 6.17
CA ALA A 80 -3.83 3.21 7.11
C ALA A 80 -5.22 3.61 7.65
N LEU A 81 -6.31 3.26 6.94
CA LEU A 81 -7.65 3.80 7.14
C LEU A 81 -8.19 3.64 8.57
N ARG A 82 -7.97 2.49 9.17
CA ARG A 82 -8.45 2.13 10.51
C ARG A 82 -7.35 2.10 11.57
N GLY A 83 -6.16 2.60 11.22
CA GLY A 83 -4.99 2.68 12.09
C GLY A 83 -4.13 1.41 12.10
N ASN A 84 -2.94 1.54 12.71
CA ASN A 84 -1.89 0.53 12.63
C ASN A 84 -2.25 -0.80 13.32
N ASP A 85 -3.01 -0.74 14.40
CA ASP A 85 -3.45 -1.96 15.12
C ASP A 85 -4.40 -2.78 14.24
N TYR A 86 -5.31 -2.12 13.51
CA TYR A 86 -6.20 -2.80 12.56
C TYR A 86 -5.42 -3.39 11.37
N ASP A 87 -4.44 -2.67 10.83
CA ASP A 87 -3.58 -3.20 9.76
C ASP A 87 -2.83 -4.47 10.21
N ALA A 88 -2.29 -4.46 11.43
CA ALA A 88 -1.63 -5.61 12.01
C ALA A 88 -2.60 -6.79 12.21
N GLU A 89 -3.81 -6.55 12.74
CA GLU A 89 -4.85 -7.57 12.90
C GLU A 89 -5.29 -8.14 11.55
N LEU A 90 -5.50 -7.29 10.53
CA LEU A 90 -5.84 -7.73 9.19
C LEU A 90 -4.76 -8.61 8.59
N CYS A 91 -3.48 -8.21 8.70
CA CYS A 91 -2.34 -9.02 8.27
C CYS A 91 -2.30 -10.38 8.97
N GLN A 92 -2.57 -10.43 10.27
CA GLN A 92 -2.65 -11.68 11.01
C GLN A 92 -3.78 -12.59 10.48
N ARG A 93 -4.98 -12.05 10.27
CA ARG A 93 -6.12 -12.81 9.73
C ARG A 93 -5.85 -13.34 8.32
N ILE A 94 -5.21 -12.53 7.47
CA ILE A 94 -4.77 -12.97 6.14
C ILE A 94 -3.73 -14.10 6.26
N SER A 95 -2.77 -13.98 7.19
CA SER A 95 -1.76 -14.99 7.45
C SER A 95 -2.39 -16.32 7.89
N GLU A 96 -3.40 -16.29 8.74
CA GLU A 96 -4.13 -17.49 9.18
C GLU A 96 -4.85 -18.18 8.01
N LEU A 97 -5.42 -17.41 7.08
CA LEU A 97 -6.13 -17.94 5.91
C LEU A 97 -5.19 -18.48 4.82
N THR A 98 -4.02 -17.88 4.66
CA THR A 98 -3.08 -18.23 3.59
C THR A 98 -1.98 -19.19 4.05
N GLY A 99 -1.74 -19.29 5.35
CA GLY A 99 -0.64 -20.05 5.94
C GLY A 99 0.74 -19.43 5.68
N ALA A 100 0.82 -18.14 5.32
CA ALA A 100 2.04 -17.44 4.95
C ALA A 100 2.20 -16.12 5.72
N PRO A 101 3.44 -15.64 5.95
CA PRO A 101 3.67 -14.29 6.48
C PRO A 101 3.10 -13.23 5.54
N VAL A 102 2.59 -12.14 6.13
CA VAL A 102 1.94 -11.04 5.40
C VAL A 102 2.67 -9.74 5.66
N VAL A 103 2.82 -8.94 4.62
CA VAL A 103 3.33 -7.56 4.68
C VAL A 103 2.30 -6.64 4.05
N SER A 104 1.85 -5.61 4.77
CA SER A 104 1.03 -4.54 4.18
C SER A 104 1.90 -3.46 3.56
N THR A 105 1.37 -2.76 2.55
CA THR A 105 2.09 -1.65 1.90
C THR A 105 2.38 -0.54 2.91
N ILE A 106 1.41 -0.17 3.76
CA ILE A 106 1.64 0.89 4.76
C ILE A 106 2.66 0.45 5.81
N GLY A 107 2.65 -0.82 6.25
CA GLY A 107 3.64 -1.38 7.14
C GLY A 107 5.04 -1.36 6.54
N ALA A 108 5.18 -1.71 5.25
CA ALA A 108 6.45 -1.64 4.54
C ALA A 108 6.98 -0.20 4.41
N VAL A 109 6.10 0.77 4.12
CA VAL A 109 6.46 2.21 4.07
C VAL A 109 6.98 2.67 5.42
N ARG A 110 6.28 2.36 6.52
CA ARG A 110 6.69 2.72 7.88
C ARG A 110 8.06 2.12 8.24
N THR A 111 8.26 0.84 7.94
CA THR A 111 9.57 0.18 8.13
C THR A 111 10.69 0.85 7.31
N ALA A 112 10.40 1.26 6.08
CA ALA A 112 11.39 1.94 5.24
C ALA A 112 11.74 3.34 5.78
N ILE A 113 10.75 4.09 6.30
CA ILE A 113 10.98 5.39 6.93
C ILE A 113 11.86 5.21 8.18
N GLU A 114 11.53 4.27 9.06
CA GLU A 114 12.32 3.95 10.25
C GLU A 114 13.77 3.59 9.87
N ALA A 115 13.95 2.71 8.89
CA ALA A 115 15.27 2.30 8.41
C ALA A 115 16.09 3.46 7.81
N SER A 116 15.44 4.51 7.28
CA SER A 116 16.10 5.70 6.77
C SER A 116 16.68 6.61 7.87
N GLY A 117 16.22 6.46 9.12
CA GLY A 117 16.57 7.31 10.24
C GLY A 117 15.98 8.72 10.15
N ALA A 118 15.04 8.97 9.25
CA ALA A 118 14.41 10.29 9.10
C ALA A 118 13.50 10.59 10.30
N ALA A 119 13.72 11.72 10.96
CA ALA A 119 12.86 12.22 12.04
C ALA A 119 11.64 12.98 11.52
N SER A 120 11.70 13.48 10.29
CA SER A 120 10.65 14.25 9.65
C SER A 120 10.62 13.97 8.15
N ILE A 121 9.42 13.86 7.58
CA ILE A 121 9.22 13.59 6.14
C ILE A 121 8.13 14.49 5.55
N GLY A 122 8.25 14.76 4.25
CA GLY A 122 7.13 15.25 3.43
C GLY A 122 6.53 14.10 2.64
N VAL A 123 5.22 14.11 2.48
CA VAL A 123 4.48 13.03 1.81
C VAL A 123 3.67 13.58 0.65
N ILE A 124 3.71 12.90 -0.48
CA ILE A 124 2.77 13.12 -1.59
C ILE A 124 1.97 11.85 -1.85
N THR A 125 0.73 12.00 -2.24
CA THR A 125 -0.18 10.88 -2.53
C THR A 125 -1.06 11.20 -3.74
N PRO A 126 -1.73 10.22 -4.33
CA PRO A 126 -2.80 10.48 -5.28
C PRO A 126 -4.14 10.81 -4.60
N TYR A 127 -4.26 10.63 -3.28
CA TYR A 127 -5.51 10.53 -2.55
C TYR A 127 -6.14 11.87 -2.19
N VAL A 128 -7.40 11.82 -1.74
CA VAL A 128 -8.13 12.93 -1.12
C VAL A 128 -7.63 13.20 0.30
N ASP A 129 -7.89 14.40 0.82
CA ASP A 129 -7.37 14.83 2.12
C ASP A 129 -7.80 13.91 3.27
N GLU A 130 -9.01 13.37 3.24
CA GLU A 130 -9.51 12.47 4.27
C GLU A 130 -8.67 11.19 4.41
N LEU A 131 -8.22 10.60 3.30
CA LEU A 131 -7.28 9.47 3.29
C LEU A 131 -5.88 9.90 3.68
N ASN A 132 -5.44 11.09 3.25
CA ASN A 132 -4.15 11.65 3.62
C ASN A 132 -3.99 11.81 5.13
N GLU A 133 -5.04 12.27 5.83
CA GLU A 133 -5.01 12.37 7.29
C GLU A 133 -4.88 11.01 7.98
N ARG A 134 -5.42 9.93 7.40
CA ARG A 134 -5.23 8.57 7.92
C ARG A 134 -3.79 8.09 7.73
N ILE A 135 -3.19 8.38 6.58
CA ILE A 135 -1.78 8.06 6.30
C ILE A 135 -0.85 8.86 7.22
N ARG A 136 -1.12 10.17 7.41
CA ARG A 136 -0.42 11.00 8.38
C ARG A 136 -0.45 10.37 9.77
N ALA A 137 -1.63 10.07 10.28
CA ALA A 137 -1.81 9.51 11.62
C ALA A 137 -1.09 8.15 11.76
N SER A 138 -1.09 7.31 10.72
CA SER A 138 -0.38 6.03 10.71
C SER A 138 1.13 6.21 10.85
N ILE A 139 1.72 7.17 10.13
CA ILE A 139 3.16 7.46 10.17
C ILE A 139 3.54 8.12 11.49
N GLU A 140 2.77 9.10 11.96
CA GLU A 140 3.04 9.84 13.19
C GLU A 140 2.90 8.96 14.45
N ALA A 141 2.11 7.90 14.40
CA ALA A 141 2.02 6.93 15.49
C ALA A 141 3.35 6.23 15.81
N ASP A 142 4.30 6.21 14.86
CA ASP A 142 5.66 5.67 15.08
C ASP A 142 6.67 6.74 15.53
N GLY A 143 6.20 7.95 15.84
CA GLY A 143 7.05 9.07 16.28
C GLY A 143 7.75 9.81 15.15
N ILE A 144 7.38 9.57 13.89
CA ILE A 144 7.91 10.29 12.73
C ILE A 144 7.04 11.53 12.47
N GLN A 145 7.67 12.70 12.39
CA GLN A 145 6.97 13.93 12.05
C GLN A 145 6.60 13.98 10.57
N VAL A 146 5.32 14.19 10.23
CA VAL A 146 4.90 14.50 8.87
C VAL A 146 4.85 16.02 8.69
N ALA A 147 5.93 16.61 8.16
CA ALA A 147 6.06 18.06 7.94
C ALA A 147 5.01 18.60 6.96
N GLY A 148 4.54 17.79 6.04
CA GLY A 148 3.46 18.10 5.12
C GLY A 148 3.01 16.87 4.37
N ILE A 149 1.72 16.82 4.05
CA ILE A 149 1.14 15.82 3.15
C ILE A 149 0.25 16.52 2.14
N THR A 150 0.38 16.17 0.87
CA THR A 150 -0.41 16.76 -0.22
C THR A 150 -0.83 15.67 -1.19
N GLY A 151 -2.12 15.65 -1.53
CA GLY A 151 -2.69 14.68 -2.47
C GLY A 151 -3.12 15.31 -3.79
N LEU A 152 -3.25 14.49 -4.83
CA LEU A 152 -3.82 14.89 -6.13
C LEU A 152 -5.35 14.93 -6.10
N GLY A 153 -6.00 14.40 -5.05
CA GLY A 153 -7.46 14.41 -4.90
C GLY A 153 -8.19 13.43 -5.82
N ILE A 154 -7.53 12.37 -6.27
CA ILE A 154 -8.10 11.38 -7.21
C ILE A 154 -8.87 10.32 -6.42
N THR A 155 -10.14 10.12 -6.77
CA THR A 155 -11.02 9.08 -6.17
C THR A 155 -11.18 7.85 -7.06
N ASP A 156 -11.05 8.00 -8.37
CA ASP A 156 -11.07 6.89 -9.32
C ASP A 156 -9.72 6.15 -9.27
N ASN A 157 -9.74 4.92 -8.73
CA ASN A 157 -8.50 4.14 -8.56
C ASN A 157 -7.81 3.79 -9.89
N PHE A 158 -8.56 3.68 -10.99
CA PHE A 158 -7.96 3.48 -12.31
C PHE A 158 -7.19 4.72 -12.76
N GLN A 159 -7.72 5.92 -12.52
CA GLN A 159 -7.05 7.18 -12.85
C GLN A 159 -5.76 7.40 -12.03
N ILE A 160 -5.66 6.84 -10.83
CA ILE A 160 -4.42 6.87 -10.06
C ILE A 160 -3.26 6.22 -10.83
N ALA A 161 -3.53 5.14 -11.55
CA ALA A 161 -2.53 4.43 -12.35
C ALA A 161 -2.11 5.19 -13.62
N GLU A 162 -2.93 6.14 -14.08
CA GLU A 162 -2.64 6.94 -15.26
C GLU A 162 -1.73 8.15 -15.00
N VAL A 163 -1.43 8.45 -13.72
CA VAL A 163 -0.51 9.54 -13.35
C VAL A 163 0.91 9.19 -13.78
N GLY A 164 1.42 9.91 -14.76
CA GLY A 164 2.74 9.66 -15.35
C GLY A 164 3.89 10.00 -14.41
N HIS A 165 5.04 9.33 -14.61
CA HIS A 165 6.24 9.53 -13.78
C HIS A 165 6.67 11.01 -13.71
N ASP A 166 6.71 11.71 -14.86
CA ASP A 166 7.12 13.12 -14.91
C ASP A 166 6.13 14.03 -14.15
N GLU A 167 4.84 13.69 -14.16
CA GLU A 167 3.83 14.39 -13.38
C GLU A 167 4.03 14.18 -11.89
N ILE A 168 4.33 12.96 -11.44
CA ILE A 168 4.64 12.65 -10.05
C ILE A 168 5.87 13.46 -9.59
N VAL A 169 6.94 13.49 -10.40
CA VAL A 169 8.15 14.25 -10.09
C VAL A 169 7.84 15.74 -9.99
N ALA A 170 7.13 16.31 -10.97
CA ALA A 170 6.73 17.71 -10.95
C ALA A 170 5.84 18.06 -9.75
N PHE A 171 4.92 17.15 -9.39
CA PHE A 171 4.08 17.30 -8.19
C PHE A 171 4.92 17.28 -6.91
N ALA A 172 5.86 16.34 -6.77
CA ALA A 172 6.76 16.26 -5.64
C ALA A 172 7.56 17.54 -5.44
N VAL A 173 8.15 18.07 -6.52
CA VAL A 173 8.93 19.32 -6.48
C VAL A 173 8.06 20.50 -6.03
N ARG A 174 6.84 20.63 -6.53
CA ARG A 174 5.92 21.71 -6.14
C ARG A 174 5.45 21.60 -4.69
N ALA A 175 5.09 20.39 -4.25
CA ALA A 175 4.51 20.17 -2.94
C ALA A 175 5.55 20.15 -1.81
N LEU A 176 6.73 19.57 -2.05
CA LEU A 176 7.74 19.34 -1.02
C LEU A 176 8.88 20.36 -1.08
N GLY A 177 9.09 21.06 -2.21
CA GLY A 177 10.13 22.07 -2.36
C GLY A 177 10.12 23.14 -1.26
N PRO A 178 8.97 23.74 -0.89
CA PRO A 178 8.89 24.69 0.22
C PRO A 178 9.27 24.09 1.58
N LEU A 179 8.98 22.82 1.84
CA LEU A 179 9.32 22.11 3.08
C LEU A 179 10.84 21.88 3.18
N ALA A 180 11.48 21.52 2.07
CA ALA A 180 12.92 21.31 2.01
C ALA A 180 13.70 22.64 2.18
N ALA A 181 13.15 23.77 1.74
CA ALA A 181 13.78 25.09 1.86
C ALA A 181 13.63 25.73 3.26
N GLY A 182 12.64 25.30 4.06
CA GLY A 182 12.37 25.83 5.41
C GLY A 182 13.04 25.07 6.55
N GLY A 183 13.72 23.98 6.29
CA GLY A 183 14.45 23.17 7.27
C GLY A 183 15.85 23.73 7.54
N HIS A 184 15.94 24.70 8.44
CA HIS A 184 17.20 25.13 9.08
C HIS A 184 17.04 25.10 10.60
#